data_15d5b9cb53e4fc139d11615582093e67
#
_entry.id   15d5b9cb53e4fc139d11615582093e67
#
_cell.length_a   1.000
_cell.length_b   1.000
_cell.length_c   1.000
_cell.angle_alpha   90.00
_cell.angle_beta   90.00
_cell.angle_gamma   90.00
#
_symmetry.space_group_name_H-M   'P 1'
#
loop_
_entity.id
_entity.type
_entity.pdbx_description
1 polymer ?
#
loop_
_entity_poly.entity_id
_entity_poly.type
_entity_poly.pdbx_seq_one_letter_code
_entity_poly.pdbx_strand_id
1 'polypeptide(L)'
;MPNTFFSSEGALLFIMVAMVALGFWLQRFKAFKTLGPALTVIIMGIVLSNLRIVPTSSATYDAVSSYCVPLSISICLLSLDLKQMRKLSKEPVIALISAIFSVCVAALVFGVLFADKINEGWKVAGMFVGTYTGGSSNLTAIAVGLDASKTTIASANAADYVVGIPTLILMFATPALYKSSKWLKKLWPYEMSEPELLGDGNHEELMTSKEWSIQEIAWLLAIGFGTVWAATSISSMVFGAGFRSAGRILLITTFSIILAQVPAVRKLRGNFDLGLFVALLFLVTIGFAVDLKQFFGSTFYITLFCFCVIVCSILLHLLITRLLKVRFEYVLLSIVGCISDGPTAALIASSAQWKTLINIGLLMGVLAGALGNYVGIGVAYAIRAFIGA
;
A
#
# COMPACT_ATOMS: atom_id res chain seq x y z
N MET A 1 -21.97 0.00 -25.83
CA MET A 1 -21.61 0.48 -24.48
C MET A 1 -22.92 0.87 -23.79
N PRO A 2 -23.17 0.50 -22.56
CA PRO A 2 -24.35 0.96 -21.86
C PRO A 2 -24.29 2.48 -21.74
N ASN A 3 -25.42 3.18 -21.99
CA ASN A 3 -25.53 4.64 -21.89
C ASN A 3 -25.19 5.06 -20.46
N THR A 4 -24.02 5.66 -20.26
CA THR A 4 -23.60 6.29 -19.00
C THR A 4 -23.82 7.80 -19.11
N PHE A 5 -24.10 8.46 -17.99
CA PHE A 5 -24.40 9.90 -17.96
C PHE A 5 -23.19 10.74 -18.44
N PHE A 6 -21.99 10.38 -17.96
CA PHE A 6 -20.75 11.06 -18.30
C PHE A 6 -19.79 10.09 -18.98
N SER A 7 -19.40 10.38 -20.22
CA SER A 7 -18.48 9.56 -21.01
C SER A 7 -17.39 10.38 -21.70
N SER A 8 -17.51 11.71 -21.72
CA SER A 8 -16.49 12.57 -22.33
C SER A 8 -15.24 12.63 -21.48
N GLU A 9 -14.07 12.69 -22.11
CA GLU A 9 -12.76 12.72 -21.48
C GLU A 9 -12.66 13.79 -20.39
N GLY A 10 -13.07 15.04 -20.71
CA GLY A 10 -13.03 16.16 -19.77
C GLY A 10 -13.94 15.95 -18.56
N ALA A 11 -15.14 15.35 -18.74
CA ALA A 11 -16.05 15.05 -17.65
C ALA A 11 -15.46 13.95 -16.73
N LEU A 12 -14.85 12.91 -17.32
CA LEU A 12 -14.23 11.84 -16.54
C LEU A 12 -13.05 12.35 -15.73
N LEU A 13 -12.17 13.19 -16.31
CA LEU A 13 -11.06 13.83 -15.59
C LEU A 13 -11.57 14.71 -14.45
N PHE A 14 -12.59 15.54 -14.72
CA PHE A 14 -13.21 16.37 -13.68
C PHE A 14 -13.75 15.53 -12.52
N ILE A 15 -14.49 14.46 -12.82
CA ILE A 15 -15.08 13.58 -11.80
C ILE A 15 -13.95 12.92 -10.97
N MET A 16 -12.88 12.42 -11.58
CA MET A 16 -11.76 11.82 -10.87
C MET A 16 -11.10 12.80 -9.90
N VAL A 17 -10.79 14.02 -10.35
CA VAL A 17 -10.18 15.04 -9.49
C VAL A 17 -11.15 15.48 -8.39
N ALA A 18 -12.43 15.67 -8.72
CA ALA A 18 -13.47 16.04 -7.75
C ALA A 18 -13.65 14.95 -6.67
N MET A 19 -13.58 13.68 -7.05
CA MET A 19 -13.64 12.55 -6.11
C MET A 19 -12.43 12.52 -5.16
N VAL A 20 -11.23 12.79 -5.67
CA VAL A 20 -10.03 12.90 -4.82
C VAL A 20 -10.19 14.07 -3.83
N ALA A 21 -10.62 15.24 -4.30
CA ALA A 21 -10.88 16.41 -3.44
C ALA A 21 -11.94 16.10 -2.37
N LEU A 22 -13.05 15.46 -2.77
CA LEU A 22 -14.09 15.03 -1.85
C LEU A 22 -13.59 13.95 -0.89
N GLY A 23 -12.76 13.03 -1.35
CA GLY A 23 -12.11 12.00 -0.53
C GLY A 23 -11.28 12.60 0.60
N PHE A 24 -10.48 13.63 0.32
CA PHE A 24 -9.76 14.39 1.35
C PHE A 24 -10.72 15.18 2.27
N TRP A 25 -11.73 15.82 1.71
CA TRP A 25 -12.72 16.57 2.50
C TRP A 25 -13.48 15.68 3.49
N LEU A 26 -13.81 14.45 3.10
CA LEU A 26 -14.49 13.48 3.94
C LEU A 26 -13.65 12.99 5.13
N GLN A 27 -12.30 13.08 5.07
CA GLN A 27 -11.43 12.69 6.17
C GLN A 27 -11.66 13.51 7.47
N ARG A 28 -12.40 14.62 7.42
CA ARG A 28 -12.83 15.35 8.62
C ARG A 28 -13.83 14.58 9.49
N PHE A 29 -14.54 13.60 8.92
CA PHE A 29 -15.49 12.76 9.64
C PHE A 29 -14.82 11.48 10.16
N LYS A 30 -15.09 11.11 11.42
CA LYS A 30 -14.47 9.95 12.07
C LYS A 30 -14.56 8.65 11.26
N ALA A 31 -15.72 8.36 10.67
CA ALA A 31 -15.90 7.15 9.86
C ALA A 31 -14.93 7.10 8.66
N PHE A 32 -14.83 8.19 7.89
CA PHE A 32 -13.95 8.26 6.73
C PHE A 32 -12.47 8.37 7.11
N LYS A 33 -12.17 8.97 8.27
CA LYS A 33 -10.81 9.02 8.80
C LYS A 33 -10.27 7.61 9.12
N THR A 34 -11.14 6.70 9.58
CA THR A 34 -10.78 5.29 9.81
C THR A 34 -10.58 4.52 8.50
N LEU A 35 -11.38 4.83 7.45
CA LEU A 35 -11.26 4.22 6.12
C LEU A 35 -10.03 4.70 5.34
N GLY A 36 -9.61 5.93 5.62
CA GLY A 36 -8.56 6.61 4.84
C GLY A 36 -9.01 7.10 3.47
N PRO A 37 -8.22 7.98 2.82
CA PRO A 37 -8.61 8.59 1.54
C PRO A 37 -8.64 7.58 0.39
N ALA A 38 -7.73 6.61 0.36
CA ALA A 38 -7.63 5.61 -0.71
C ALA A 38 -8.92 4.78 -0.84
N LEU A 39 -9.35 4.18 0.27
CA LEU A 39 -10.58 3.39 0.26
C LEU A 39 -11.82 4.26 0.01
N THR A 40 -11.85 5.48 0.55
CA THR A 40 -12.97 6.41 0.32
C THR A 40 -13.18 6.67 -1.17
N VAL A 41 -12.11 6.97 -1.94
CA VAL A 41 -12.24 7.23 -3.37
C VAL A 41 -12.61 5.98 -4.17
N ILE A 42 -12.13 4.80 -3.76
CA ILE A 42 -12.50 3.53 -4.42
C ILE A 42 -13.97 3.21 -4.19
N ILE A 43 -14.49 3.30 -2.96
CA ILE A 43 -15.91 3.09 -2.68
C ILE A 43 -16.77 4.06 -3.49
N MET A 44 -16.40 5.32 -3.52
CA MET A 44 -17.11 6.33 -4.34
C MET A 44 -17.06 5.93 -5.82
N GLY A 45 -15.93 5.44 -6.31
CA GLY A 45 -15.78 4.95 -7.68
C GLY A 45 -16.72 3.77 -7.98
N ILE A 46 -16.74 2.77 -7.10
CA ILE A 46 -17.64 1.62 -7.21
C ILE A 46 -19.10 2.07 -7.28
N VAL A 47 -19.51 3.01 -6.43
CA VAL A 47 -20.87 3.53 -6.42
C VAL A 47 -21.21 4.22 -7.74
N LEU A 48 -20.36 5.13 -8.22
CA LEU A 48 -20.64 5.88 -9.45
C LEU A 48 -20.69 4.99 -10.70
N SER A 49 -19.82 3.99 -10.81
CA SER A 49 -19.82 3.07 -11.96
C SER A 49 -21.01 2.13 -11.95
N ASN A 50 -21.38 1.59 -10.78
CA ASN A 50 -22.51 0.67 -10.66
C ASN A 50 -23.88 1.39 -10.78
N LEU A 51 -23.95 2.69 -10.48
CA LEU A 51 -25.09 3.56 -10.79
C LEU A 51 -25.12 4.02 -12.25
N ARG A 52 -24.15 3.59 -13.08
CA ARG A 52 -24.00 3.97 -14.49
C ARG A 52 -23.83 5.48 -14.71
N ILE A 53 -23.34 6.21 -13.72
CA ILE A 53 -22.98 7.62 -13.83
C ILE A 53 -21.75 7.78 -14.71
N VAL A 54 -20.75 6.90 -14.51
CA VAL A 54 -19.54 6.80 -15.33
C VAL A 54 -19.39 5.38 -15.89
N PRO A 55 -18.66 5.20 -17.01
CA PRO A 55 -18.39 3.87 -17.54
C PRO A 55 -17.42 3.08 -16.65
N THR A 56 -17.49 1.75 -16.68
CA THR A 56 -16.57 0.86 -15.97
C THR A 56 -15.19 0.78 -16.64
N SER A 57 -15.07 1.19 -17.90
CA SER A 57 -13.81 1.22 -18.65
C SER A 57 -13.79 2.40 -19.61
N SER A 58 -12.63 3.05 -19.76
CA SER A 58 -12.41 4.19 -20.67
C SER A 58 -10.93 4.32 -20.99
N ALA A 59 -10.61 4.78 -22.22
CA ALA A 59 -9.24 5.12 -22.60
C ALA A 59 -8.64 6.21 -21.67
N THR A 60 -9.46 7.11 -21.15
CA THR A 60 -9.06 8.13 -20.16
C THR A 60 -8.54 7.49 -18.88
N TYR A 61 -9.20 6.42 -18.39
CA TYR A 61 -8.74 5.70 -17.19
C TYR A 61 -7.41 5.01 -17.41
N ASP A 62 -7.22 4.43 -18.60
CA ASP A 62 -5.96 3.78 -18.98
C ASP A 62 -4.81 4.78 -19.06
N ALA A 63 -5.07 5.97 -19.64
CA ALA A 63 -4.09 7.05 -19.71
C ALA A 63 -3.72 7.53 -18.29
N VAL A 64 -4.70 7.82 -17.42
CA VAL A 64 -4.45 8.23 -16.03
C VAL A 64 -3.66 7.17 -15.29
N SER A 65 -4.04 5.89 -15.37
CA SER A 65 -3.33 4.81 -14.68
C SER A 65 -1.89 4.65 -15.17
N SER A 66 -1.66 4.75 -16.50
CA SER A 66 -0.33 4.57 -17.09
C SER A 66 0.70 5.61 -16.66
N TYR A 67 0.25 6.84 -16.35
CA TYR A 67 1.11 7.91 -15.85
C TYR A 67 1.12 7.97 -14.32
N CYS A 68 -0.06 7.89 -13.68
CA CYS A 68 -0.17 8.12 -12.25
C CYS A 68 0.43 6.99 -11.40
N VAL A 69 0.32 5.71 -11.82
CA VAL A 69 0.89 4.59 -11.05
C VAL A 69 2.42 4.74 -10.91
N PRO A 70 3.21 4.81 -11.99
CA PRO A 70 4.67 4.92 -11.86
C PRO A 70 5.10 6.24 -11.21
N LEU A 71 4.38 7.34 -11.48
CA LEU A 71 4.69 8.65 -10.93
C LEU A 71 4.46 8.70 -9.41
N SER A 72 3.36 8.13 -8.93
CA SER A 72 3.06 8.06 -7.49
C SER A 72 4.11 7.25 -6.73
N ILE A 73 4.53 6.09 -7.27
CA ILE A 73 5.60 5.28 -6.70
C ILE A 73 6.88 6.12 -6.58
N SER A 74 7.28 6.78 -7.67
CA SER A 74 8.49 7.60 -7.68
C SER A 74 8.42 8.69 -6.61
N ILE A 75 7.39 9.53 -6.61
CA ILE A 75 7.28 10.69 -5.72
C ILE A 75 7.15 10.27 -4.25
N CYS A 76 6.33 9.26 -3.93
CA CYS A 76 6.17 8.78 -2.55
C CYS A 76 7.50 8.29 -1.97
N LEU A 77 8.32 7.58 -2.76
CA LEU A 77 9.59 7.04 -2.31
C LEU A 77 10.69 8.10 -2.11
N LEU A 78 10.52 9.32 -2.64
CA LEU A 78 11.46 10.42 -2.37
C LEU A 78 11.44 10.85 -0.88
N SER A 79 10.45 10.46 -0.09
CA SER A 79 10.40 10.68 1.35
C SER A 79 11.34 9.77 2.15
N LEU A 80 11.89 8.71 1.55
CA LEU A 80 12.63 7.66 2.23
C LEU A 80 14.05 8.11 2.64
N ASP A 81 14.32 8.22 3.94
CA ASP A 81 15.66 8.49 4.48
C ASP A 81 16.32 7.23 5.06
N LEU A 82 17.23 6.63 4.30
CA LEU A 82 17.99 5.45 4.74
C LEU A 82 18.89 5.71 5.95
N LYS A 83 19.27 6.98 6.22
CA LYS A 83 20.07 7.31 7.42
C LYS A 83 19.24 7.21 8.69
N GLN A 84 17.95 7.53 8.63
CA GLN A 84 17.05 7.33 9.77
C GLN A 84 16.85 5.85 10.10
N MET A 85 16.87 4.98 9.08
CA MET A 85 16.81 3.53 9.29
C MET A 85 17.94 2.98 10.14
N ARG A 86 19.15 3.49 9.94
CA ARG A 86 20.33 3.06 10.73
C ARG A 86 20.23 3.44 12.21
N LYS A 87 19.34 4.37 12.55
CA LYS A 87 19.07 4.79 13.93
C LYS A 87 17.96 3.96 14.60
N LEU A 88 17.22 3.16 13.84
CA LEU A 88 16.23 2.26 14.41
C LEU A 88 16.90 1.23 15.32
N SER A 89 16.30 0.98 16.47
CA SER A 89 16.70 -0.13 17.32
C SER A 89 16.49 -1.48 16.61
N LYS A 90 17.04 -2.56 17.13
CA LYS A 90 16.95 -3.88 16.50
C LYS A 90 15.51 -4.40 16.44
N GLU A 91 14.68 -4.14 17.44
CA GLU A 91 13.34 -4.71 17.55
C GLU A 91 12.37 -4.29 16.43
N PRO A 92 12.20 -2.99 16.08
CA PRO A 92 11.34 -2.61 14.95
C PRO A 92 11.82 -3.20 13.62
N VAL A 93 13.14 -3.34 13.42
CA VAL A 93 13.70 -3.97 12.22
C VAL A 93 13.37 -5.47 12.18
N ILE A 94 13.54 -6.18 13.30
CA ILE A 94 13.18 -7.59 13.42
C ILE A 94 11.68 -7.78 13.18
N ALA A 95 10.83 -6.93 13.76
CA ALA A 95 9.39 -6.97 13.57
C ALA A 95 9.03 -6.79 12.09
N LEU A 96 9.61 -5.79 11.42
CA LEU A 96 9.35 -5.51 10.01
C LEU A 96 9.77 -6.68 9.11
N ILE A 97 11.00 -7.19 9.28
CA ILE A 97 11.50 -8.33 8.49
C ILE A 97 10.64 -9.57 8.72
N SER A 98 10.26 -9.83 9.97
CA SER A 98 9.37 -10.94 10.30
C SER A 98 7.99 -10.81 9.64
N ALA A 99 7.41 -9.60 9.59
CA ALA A 99 6.13 -9.35 8.94
C ALA A 99 6.22 -9.64 7.43
N ILE A 100 7.23 -9.08 6.75
CA ILE A 100 7.47 -9.29 5.32
C ILE A 100 7.70 -10.77 5.02
N PHE A 101 8.57 -11.45 5.79
CA PHE A 101 8.85 -12.86 5.63
C PHE A 101 7.57 -13.71 5.78
N SER A 102 6.74 -13.41 6.77
CA SER A 102 5.50 -14.13 7.02
C SER A 102 4.50 -14.01 5.88
N VAL A 103 4.38 -12.82 5.29
CA VAL A 103 3.54 -12.58 4.10
C VAL A 103 4.06 -13.39 2.91
N CYS A 104 5.38 -13.40 2.67
CA CYS A 104 5.98 -14.17 1.59
C CYS A 104 5.72 -15.66 1.73
N VAL A 105 5.93 -16.21 2.93
CA VAL A 105 5.69 -17.65 3.19
C VAL A 105 4.21 -17.99 2.98
N ALA A 106 3.30 -17.20 3.55
CA ALA A 106 1.87 -17.42 3.36
C ALA A 106 1.46 -17.36 1.88
N ALA A 107 1.93 -16.35 1.15
CA ALA A 107 1.61 -16.20 -0.27
C ALA A 107 2.23 -17.30 -1.14
N LEU A 108 3.43 -17.79 -0.85
CA LEU A 108 4.04 -18.94 -1.53
C LEU A 108 3.20 -20.21 -1.32
N VAL A 109 2.85 -20.52 -0.07
CA VAL A 109 2.08 -21.71 0.26
C VAL A 109 0.70 -21.67 -0.41
N PHE A 110 -0.05 -20.62 -0.19
CA PHE A 110 -1.41 -20.50 -0.73
C PHE A 110 -1.41 -20.17 -2.22
N GLY A 111 -0.40 -19.48 -2.76
CA GLY A 111 -0.25 -19.25 -4.20
C GLY A 111 -0.14 -20.53 -5.00
N VAL A 112 0.59 -21.51 -4.49
CA VAL A 112 0.66 -22.85 -5.09
C VAL A 112 -0.66 -23.62 -4.91
N LEU A 113 -1.26 -23.57 -3.72
CA LEU A 113 -2.53 -24.29 -3.44
C LEU A 113 -3.72 -23.76 -4.25
N PHE A 114 -3.73 -22.51 -4.60
CA PHE A 114 -4.81 -21.88 -5.39
C PHE A 114 -4.46 -21.69 -6.86
N ALA A 115 -3.28 -22.15 -7.32
CA ALA A 115 -2.79 -21.94 -8.68
C ALA A 115 -3.80 -22.33 -9.76
N ASP A 116 -4.45 -23.49 -9.62
CA ASP A 116 -5.41 -24.01 -10.61
C ASP A 116 -6.82 -23.39 -10.49
N LYS A 117 -7.09 -22.63 -9.43
CA LYS A 117 -8.42 -22.07 -9.12
C LYS A 117 -8.55 -20.59 -9.43
N ILE A 118 -7.42 -19.89 -9.57
CA ILE A 118 -7.38 -18.44 -9.80
C ILE A 118 -6.69 -18.18 -11.12
N ASN A 119 -7.42 -17.58 -12.06
CA ASN A 119 -6.79 -17.09 -13.28
C ASN A 119 -5.72 -16.05 -12.94
N GLU A 120 -4.53 -16.13 -13.56
CA GLU A 120 -3.37 -15.32 -13.22
C GLU A 120 -2.96 -15.42 -11.73
N GLY A 121 -3.20 -16.58 -11.07
CA GLY A 121 -3.04 -16.76 -9.63
C GLY A 121 -1.64 -16.40 -9.10
N TRP A 122 -0.56 -16.68 -9.87
CA TRP A 122 0.79 -16.30 -9.51
C TRP A 122 1.00 -14.76 -9.49
N LYS A 123 0.29 -14.02 -10.37
CA LYS A 123 0.31 -12.55 -10.37
C LYS A 123 -0.46 -12.03 -9.15
N VAL A 124 -1.64 -12.59 -8.87
CA VAL A 124 -2.44 -12.25 -7.68
C VAL A 124 -1.67 -12.49 -6.39
N ALA A 125 -0.90 -13.58 -6.30
CA ALA A 125 -0.05 -13.85 -5.16
C ALA A 125 1.02 -12.76 -4.96
N GLY A 126 1.71 -12.36 -6.02
CA GLY A 126 2.66 -11.24 -5.97
C GLY A 126 2.00 -9.92 -5.58
N MET A 127 0.82 -9.64 -6.13
CA MET A 127 0.03 -8.45 -5.79
C MET A 127 -0.30 -8.41 -4.29
N PHE A 128 -0.73 -9.53 -3.69
CA PHE A 128 -1.02 -9.60 -2.26
C PHE A 128 0.24 -9.55 -1.38
N VAL A 129 1.37 -10.10 -1.84
CA VAL A 129 2.64 -9.84 -1.14
C VAL A 129 2.95 -8.35 -1.13
N GLY A 130 2.76 -7.66 -2.25
CA GLY A 130 3.00 -6.23 -2.33
C GLY A 130 2.09 -5.42 -1.42
N THR A 131 0.78 -5.68 -1.43
CA THR A 131 -0.17 -4.93 -0.61
C THR A 131 0.02 -5.18 0.88
N TYR A 132 0.35 -6.42 1.27
CA TYR A 132 0.58 -6.78 2.68
C TYR A 132 2.04 -6.61 3.13
N THR A 133 2.86 -5.99 2.27
CA THR A 133 4.18 -5.49 2.62
C THR A 133 4.24 -3.97 2.60
N GLY A 134 3.42 -3.29 1.79
CA GLY A 134 3.53 -1.83 1.63
C GLY A 134 2.27 -1.11 1.16
N GLY A 135 1.11 -1.72 1.36
CA GLY A 135 -0.19 -1.11 1.07
C GLY A 135 -0.68 -1.25 -0.37
N SER A 136 -1.91 -0.81 -0.63
CA SER A 136 -2.64 -1.01 -1.90
C SER A 136 -1.97 -0.35 -3.12
N SER A 137 -1.10 0.65 -2.93
CA SER A 137 -0.32 1.22 -4.02
C SER A 137 0.66 0.21 -4.62
N ASN A 138 1.26 -0.63 -3.79
CA ASN A 138 2.16 -1.70 -4.23
C ASN A 138 1.40 -2.82 -4.96
N LEU A 139 0.17 -3.13 -4.54
CA LEU A 139 -0.68 -4.08 -5.28
C LEU A 139 -0.79 -3.67 -6.75
N THR A 140 -1.16 -2.42 -6.99
CA THR A 140 -1.33 -1.90 -8.35
C THR A 140 0.00 -1.78 -9.09
N ALA A 141 1.07 -1.37 -8.42
CA ALA A 141 2.40 -1.31 -9.02
C ALA A 141 2.86 -2.68 -9.52
N ILE A 142 2.68 -3.71 -8.71
CA ILE A 142 3.03 -5.09 -9.06
C ILE A 142 2.11 -5.63 -10.15
N ALA A 143 0.80 -5.34 -10.08
CA ALA A 143 -0.14 -5.71 -11.13
C ALA A 143 0.29 -5.18 -12.50
N VAL A 144 0.67 -3.90 -12.56
CA VAL A 144 1.21 -3.27 -13.78
C VAL A 144 2.55 -3.89 -14.17
N GLY A 145 3.44 -4.14 -13.18
CA GLY A 145 4.74 -4.76 -13.42
C GLY A 145 4.65 -6.20 -13.95
N LEU A 146 3.61 -6.93 -13.57
CA LEU A 146 3.36 -8.31 -14.02
C LEU A 146 2.41 -8.40 -15.23
N ASP A 147 1.99 -7.27 -15.80
CA ASP A 147 1.01 -7.20 -16.89
C ASP A 147 -0.27 -8.00 -16.56
N ALA A 148 -0.82 -7.79 -15.35
CA ALA A 148 -2.06 -8.43 -14.92
C ALA A 148 -3.26 -7.84 -15.68
N SER A 149 -4.26 -8.66 -15.96
CA SER A 149 -5.48 -8.20 -16.62
C SER A 149 -6.27 -7.20 -15.74
N LYS A 150 -7.00 -6.28 -16.37
CA LYS A 150 -7.81 -5.27 -15.64
C LYS A 150 -8.82 -5.93 -14.71
N THR A 151 -9.40 -7.04 -15.12
CA THR A 151 -10.33 -7.83 -14.29
C THR A 151 -9.65 -8.42 -13.06
N THR A 152 -8.44 -8.97 -13.23
CA THR A 152 -7.63 -9.49 -12.12
C THR A 152 -7.26 -8.37 -11.14
N ILE A 153 -6.84 -7.21 -11.64
CA ILE A 153 -6.52 -6.03 -10.80
C ILE A 153 -7.72 -5.59 -9.99
N ALA A 154 -8.89 -5.44 -10.65
CA ALA A 154 -10.12 -5.03 -9.98
C ALA A 154 -10.57 -6.05 -8.92
N SER A 155 -10.53 -7.34 -9.24
CA SER A 155 -10.90 -8.41 -8.31
C SER A 155 -9.96 -8.52 -7.12
N ALA A 156 -8.65 -8.38 -7.33
CA ALA A 156 -7.66 -8.42 -6.25
C ALA A 156 -7.80 -7.21 -5.31
N ASN A 157 -8.00 -5.99 -5.85
CA ASN A 157 -8.28 -4.81 -5.03
C ASN A 157 -9.57 -4.97 -4.21
N ALA A 158 -10.64 -5.47 -4.83
CA ALA A 158 -11.89 -5.69 -4.14
C ALA A 158 -11.77 -6.73 -3.02
N ALA A 159 -11.04 -7.84 -3.26
CA ALA A 159 -10.75 -8.84 -2.23
C ALA A 159 -9.91 -8.27 -1.08
N ASP A 160 -8.90 -7.44 -1.41
CA ASP A 160 -8.07 -6.73 -0.42
C ASP A 160 -8.93 -5.87 0.51
N TYR A 161 -9.89 -5.11 -0.04
CA TYR A 161 -10.75 -4.29 0.80
C TYR A 161 -11.75 -5.09 1.65
N VAL A 162 -12.30 -6.18 1.10
CA VAL A 162 -13.23 -7.05 1.85
C VAL A 162 -12.55 -7.68 3.06
N VAL A 163 -11.27 -8.05 2.94
CA VAL A 163 -10.51 -8.71 4.02
C VAL A 163 -9.68 -7.70 4.82
N GLY A 164 -9.05 -6.75 4.14
CA GLY A 164 -8.12 -5.80 4.75
C GLY A 164 -8.78 -4.79 5.67
N ILE A 165 -10.00 -4.29 5.34
CA ILE A 165 -10.68 -3.30 6.18
C ILE A 165 -11.05 -3.87 7.55
N PRO A 166 -11.74 -5.02 7.68
CA PRO A 166 -12.01 -5.61 8.98
C PRO A 166 -10.72 -5.87 9.77
N THR A 167 -9.65 -6.31 9.08
CA THR A 167 -8.34 -6.51 9.70
C THR A 167 -7.77 -5.19 10.24
N LEU A 168 -7.84 -4.12 9.46
CA LEU A 168 -7.35 -2.80 9.88
C LEU A 168 -8.16 -2.23 11.06
N ILE A 169 -9.49 -2.38 11.05
CA ILE A 169 -10.35 -1.99 12.18
C ILE A 169 -9.95 -2.74 13.45
N LEU A 170 -9.68 -4.05 13.33
CA LEU A 170 -9.18 -4.86 14.45
C LEU A 170 -7.83 -4.33 14.96
N MET A 171 -6.89 -3.97 14.05
CA MET A 171 -5.59 -3.41 14.43
C MET A 171 -5.73 -2.07 15.18
N PHE A 172 -6.65 -1.19 14.78
CA PHE A 172 -6.96 0.05 15.53
C PHE A 172 -7.53 -0.21 16.93
N ALA A 173 -8.32 -1.27 17.11
CA ALA A 173 -8.87 -1.67 18.39
C ALA A 173 -7.84 -2.38 19.28
N THR A 174 -6.80 -2.97 18.69
CA THR A 174 -5.85 -3.86 19.36
C THR A 174 -5.12 -3.20 20.56
N PRO A 175 -4.65 -1.93 20.52
CA PRO A 175 -4.01 -1.31 21.69
C PRO A 175 -4.94 -1.25 22.91
N ALA A 176 -6.20 -0.88 22.71
CA ALA A 176 -7.20 -0.81 23.79
C ALA A 176 -7.55 -2.21 24.31
N LEU A 177 -7.72 -3.19 23.41
CA LEU A 177 -7.98 -4.59 23.78
C LEU A 177 -6.82 -5.18 24.57
N TYR A 178 -5.58 -4.91 24.15
CA TYR A 178 -4.39 -5.37 24.84
C TYR A 178 -4.29 -4.76 26.25
N LYS A 179 -4.50 -3.43 26.38
CA LYS A 179 -4.45 -2.73 27.67
C LYS A 179 -5.49 -3.26 28.66
N SER A 180 -6.69 -3.62 28.20
CA SER A 180 -7.81 -4.08 29.04
C SER A 180 -7.79 -5.57 29.37
N SER A 181 -7.14 -6.41 28.54
CA SER A 181 -7.21 -7.87 28.67
C SER A 181 -6.02 -8.48 29.39
N LYS A 182 -6.25 -9.01 30.60
CA LYS A 182 -5.24 -9.78 31.36
C LYS A 182 -4.75 -11.02 30.57
N TRP A 183 -5.62 -11.61 29.76
CA TRP A 183 -5.28 -12.79 28.96
C TRP A 183 -4.31 -12.42 27.84
N LEU A 184 -4.54 -11.33 27.12
CA LEU A 184 -3.63 -10.87 26.07
C LEU A 184 -2.26 -10.47 26.64
N LYS A 185 -2.21 -9.82 27.80
CA LYS A 185 -0.95 -9.51 28.51
C LYS A 185 -0.18 -10.76 28.94
N LYS A 186 -0.90 -11.81 29.35
CA LYS A 186 -0.28 -13.11 29.66
C LYS A 186 0.24 -13.79 28.39
N LEU A 187 -0.52 -13.70 27.31
CA LEU A 187 -0.13 -14.23 25.99
C LEU A 187 1.08 -13.47 25.44
N TRP A 188 1.14 -12.16 25.63
CA TRP A 188 2.22 -11.30 25.16
C TRP A 188 2.79 -10.43 26.28
N PRO A 189 3.74 -10.92 27.08
CA PRO A 189 4.25 -10.21 28.26
C PRO A 189 5.36 -9.20 27.94
N TYR A 190 5.68 -8.98 26.67
CA TYR A 190 6.72 -8.04 26.23
C TYR A 190 6.04 -6.75 25.77
N GLU A 191 6.04 -5.73 26.62
CA GLU A 191 5.49 -4.40 26.35
C GLU A 191 6.49 -3.30 26.72
N MET A 192 6.34 -2.13 26.14
CA MET A 192 7.10 -0.95 26.52
C MET A 192 6.51 -0.33 27.78
N SER A 193 7.36 0.22 28.64
CA SER A 193 6.91 0.96 29.81
C SER A 193 6.21 2.27 29.41
N GLU A 194 5.31 2.75 30.24
CA GLU A 194 4.59 4.00 30.00
C GLU A 194 5.53 5.22 29.79
N PRO A 195 6.63 5.39 30.58
CA PRO A 195 7.61 6.45 30.31
C PRO A 195 8.31 6.34 28.96
N GLU A 196 8.63 5.10 28.53
CA GLU A 196 9.23 4.89 27.19
C GLU A 196 8.28 5.26 26.05
N LEU A 197 6.98 5.05 26.22
CA LEU A 197 5.96 5.36 25.22
C LEU A 197 5.65 6.85 25.13
N LEU A 198 5.68 7.57 26.27
CA LEU A 198 5.35 9.00 26.32
C LEU A 198 6.53 9.90 25.93
N GLY A 199 7.77 9.54 26.32
CA GLY A 199 8.98 10.31 26.07
C GLY A 199 8.97 11.73 26.68
N ASP A 200 9.98 12.53 26.38
CA ASP A 200 10.20 13.87 26.98
C ASP A 200 9.35 15.02 26.35
N GLY A 201 8.27 14.73 25.70
CA GLY A 201 7.22 15.71 25.35
C GLY A 201 7.38 16.52 24.07
N ASN A 202 8.53 16.52 23.41
CA ASN A 202 8.77 17.25 22.15
C ASN A 202 8.59 16.36 20.92
N HIS A 203 7.35 16.05 20.54
CA HIS A 203 7.07 15.31 19.31
C HIS A 203 6.26 16.16 18.34
N GLU A 204 6.73 16.26 17.10
CA GLU A 204 6.00 16.92 16.02
C GLU A 204 4.64 16.24 15.80
N GLU A 205 3.58 17.05 15.76
CA GLU A 205 2.24 16.55 15.42
C GLU A 205 2.22 16.07 13.95
N LEU A 206 1.81 14.82 13.74
CA LEU A 206 1.52 14.28 12.42
C LEU A 206 0.28 14.97 11.83
N MET A 207 0.32 15.31 10.55
CA MET A 207 -0.73 15.98 9.79
C MET A 207 -0.93 17.47 10.15
N THR A 208 0.10 18.17 10.59
CA THR A 208 0.09 19.62 10.57
C THR A 208 0.10 20.13 9.13
N SER A 209 -0.56 21.27 8.91
CA SER A 209 -0.49 22.00 7.64
C SER A 209 0.98 22.29 7.30
N LYS A 210 1.48 21.70 6.23
CA LYS A 210 2.84 21.93 5.74
C LYS A 210 2.80 22.98 4.66
N GLU A 211 3.59 24.04 4.82
CA GLU A 211 3.82 25.00 3.74
C GLU A 211 4.76 24.39 2.70
N TRP A 212 4.30 24.29 1.45
CA TRP A 212 5.10 23.93 0.30
C TRP A 212 4.84 24.92 -0.84
N SER A 213 5.89 25.17 -1.62
CA SER A 213 5.87 26.15 -2.69
C SER A 213 5.55 25.51 -4.04
N ILE A 214 5.09 26.31 -4.99
CA ILE A 214 4.94 25.89 -6.40
C ILE A 214 6.26 25.35 -6.96
N GLN A 215 7.40 25.92 -6.54
CA GLN A 215 8.72 25.47 -6.94
C GLN A 215 9.00 24.05 -6.46
N GLU A 216 8.61 23.68 -5.23
CA GLU A 216 8.76 22.32 -4.71
C GLU A 216 7.88 21.33 -5.50
N ILE A 217 6.63 21.69 -5.79
CA ILE A 217 5.74 20.90 -6.65
C ILE A 217 6.38 20.64 -8.02
N ALA A 218 6.89 21.70 -8.66
CA ALA A 218 7.53 21.61 -9.97
C ALA A 218 8.75 20.66 -9.96
N TRP A 219 9.61 20.76 -8.94
CA TRP A 219 10.75 19.86 -8.80
C TRP A 219 10.35 18.42 -8.52
N LEU A 220 9.36 18.17 -7.66
CA LEU A 220 8.87 16.82 -7.38
C LEU A 220 8.30 16.16 -8.63
N LEU A 221 7.52 16.89 -9.43
CA LEU A 221 7.01 16.39 -10.70
C LEU A 221 8.13 16.15 -11.71
N ALA A 222 9.09 17.09 -11.84
CA ALA A 222 10.23 16.93 -12.74
C ALA A 222 11.08 15.71 -12.39
N ILE A 223 11.41 15.52 -11.12
CA ILE A 223 12.16 14.35 -10.63
C ILE A 223 11.34 13.07 -10.85
N GLY A 224 10.05 13.10 -10.51
CA GLY A 224 9.16 11.95 -10.69
C GLY A 224 9.06 11.50 -12.15
N PHE A 225 8.73 12.40 -13.07
CA PHE A 225 8.68 12.11 -14.51
C PHE A 225 10.04 11.72 -15.08
N GLY A 226 11.12 12.40 -14.67
CA GLY A 226 12.49 12.06 -15.06
C GLY A 226 12.88 10.64 -14.66
N THR A 227 12.54 10.25 -13.44
CA THR A 227 12.76 8.89 -12.91
C THR A 227 11.98 7.85 -13.70
N VAL A 228 10.70 8.11 -13.97
CA VAL A 228 9.85 7.21 -14.75
C VAL A 228 10.37 7.07 -16.19
N TRP A 229 10.75 8.19 -16.82
CA TRP A 229 11.35 8.18 -18.17
C TRP A 229 12.64 7.38 -18.22
N ALA A 230 13.58 7.63 -17.30
CA ALA A 230 14.85 6.93 -17.25
C ALA A 230 14.66 5.42 -17.01
N ALA A 231 13.81 5.05 -16.05
CA ALA A 231 13.49 3.66 -15.75
C ALA A 231 12.84 2.95 -16.95
N THR A 232 11.92 3.62 -17.66
CA THR A 232 11.26 3.06 -18.84
C THR A 232 12.26 2.85 -19.98
N SER A 233 13.13 3.83 -20.25
CA SER A 233 14.15 3.73 -21.28
C SER A 233 15.15 2.61 -21.01
N ILE A 234 15.67 2.54 -19.78
CA ILE A 234 16.63 1.49 -19.39
C ILE A 234 15.97 0.11 -19.40
N SER A 235 14.73 0.01 -18.88
CA SER A 235 13.99 -1.26 -18.87
C SER A 235 13.80 -1.81 -20.30
N SER A 236 13.51 -0.95 -21.27
CA SER A 236 13.34 -1.35 -22.66
C SER A 236 14.63 -1.83 -23.33
N MET A 237 15.80 -1.35 -22.87
CA MET A 237 17.11 -1.71 -23.39
C MET A 237 17.68 -2.98 -22.75
N VAL A 238 17.42 -3.17 -21.45
CA VAL A 238 18.09 -4.21 -20.62
C VAL A 238 17.26 -5.48 -20.50
N PHE A 239 15.93 -5.35 -20.40
CA PHE A 239 15.07 -6.49 -20.11
C PHE A 239 14.29 -6.99 -21.33
N GLY A 240 14.22 -8.32 -21.47
CA GLY A 240 13.36 -8.96 -22.46
C GLY A 240 11.86 -8.70 -22.21
N ALA A 241 11.02 -8.94 -23.22
CA ALA A 241 9.59 -8.61 -23.19
C ALA A 241 8.86 -9.15 -21.93
N GLY A 242 9.15 -10.37 -21.52
CA GLY A 242 8.48 -11.01 -20.37
C GLY A 242 8.84 -10.46 -18.98
N PHE A 243 9.87 -9.60 -18.88
CA PHE A 243 10.27 -8.98 -17.61
C PHE A 243 10.32 -7.45 -17.67
N ARG A 244 10.04 -6.85 -18.82
CA ARG A 244 10.20 -5.41 -19.06
C ARG A 244 9.35 -4.56 -18.12
N SER A 245 8.07 -4.91 -17.97
CA SER A 245 7.15 -4.17 -17.08
C SER A 245 7.56 -4.29 -15.61
N ALA A 246 7.89 -5.51 -15.16
CA ALA A 246 8.41 -5.74 -13.81
C ALA A 246 9.72 -4.97 -13.58
N GLY A 247 10.67 -5.09 -14.51
CA GLY A 247 11.94 -4.38 -14.48
C GLY A 247 11.78 -2.87 -14.40
N ARG A 248 10.81 -2.29 -15.12
CA ARG A 248 10.48 -0.86 -15.07
C ARG A 248 10.07 -0.45 -13.64
N ILE A 249 9.16 -1.19 -13.00
CA ILE A 249 8.72 -0.88 -11.63
C ILE A 249 9.88 -0.97 -10.65
N LEU A 250 10.72 -2.02 -10.76
CA LEU A 250 11.90 -2.18 -9.91
C LEU A 250 12.92 -1.04 -10.10
N LEU A 251 13.16 -0.60 -11.34
CA LEU A 251 14.05 0.53 -11.62
C LEU A 251 13.48 1.85 -11.09
N ILE A 252 12.17 2.12 -11.24
CA ILE A 252 11.53 3.31 -10.66
C ILE A 252 11.75 3.31 -9.14
N THR A 253 11.48 2.18 -8.48
CA THR A 253 11.66 2.03 -7.03
C THR A 253 13.12 2.28 -6.64
N THR A 254 14.07 1.66 -7.34
CA THR A 254 15.52 1.80 -7.08
C THR A 254 15.99 3.24 -7.25
N PHE A 255 15.67 3.87 -8.38
CA PHE A 255 16.11 5.23 -8.67
C PHE A 255 15.51 6.24 -7.69
N SER A 256 14.24 6.08 -7.34
CA SER A 256 13.58 6.94 -6.35
C SER A 256 14.24 6.83 -4.98
N ILE A 257 14.59 5.62 -4.52
CA ILE A 257 15.31 5.40 -3.26
C ILE A 257 16.70 6.06 -3.31
N ILE A 258 17.42 5.95 -4.41
CA ILE A 258 18.75 6.57 -4.58
C ILE A 258 18.62 8.09 -4.55
N LEU A 259 17.68 8.66 -5.30
CA LEU A 259 17.42 10.10 -5.37
C LEU A 259 16.99 10.67 -4.01
N ALA A 260 16.22 9.92 -3.23
CA ALA A 260 15.84 10.28 -1.88
C ALA A 260 17.03 10.48 -0.93
N GLN A 261 18.22 9.91 -1.24
CA GLN A 261 19.41 10.11 -0.42
C GLN A 261 20.14 11.42 -0.74
N VAL A 262 19.80 12.09 -1.86
CA VAL A 262 20.39 13.39 -2.24
C VAL A 262 19.84 14.48 -1.33
N PRO A 263 20.68 15.27 -0.63
CA PRO A 263 20.21 16.28 0.33
C PRO A 263 19.27 17.34 -0.25
N ALA A 264 19.47 17.72 -1.52
CA ALA A 264 18.61 18.68 -2.22
C ALA A 264 17.19 18.11 -2.45
N VAL A 265 17.08 16.85 -2.82
CA VAL A 265 15.79 16.15 -3.04
C VAL A 265 15.07 15.94 -1.70
N ARG A 266 15.83 15.56 -0.66
CA ARG A 266 15.28 15.34 0.68
C ARG A 266 14.67 16.59 1.31
N LYS A 267 15.19 17.78 0.97
CA LYS A 267 14.67 19.06 1.47
C LYS A 267 13.32 19.46 0.83
N LEU A 268 12.94 18.85 -0.29
CA LEU A 268 11.67 19.13 -0.93
C LEU A 268 10.52 18.66 -0.02
N ARG A 269 9.59 19.56 0.24
CA ARG A 269 8.42 19.28 1.07
C ARG A 269 7.25 18.79 0.21
N GLY A 270 6.30 18.10 0.84
CA GLY A 270 5.07 17.66 0.17
C GLY A 270 5.21 16.46 -0.77
N ASN A 271 6.37 15.78 -0.80
CA ASN A 271 6.61 14.60 -1.62
C ASN A 271 5.58 13.50 -1.36
N PHE A 272 5.33 13.14 -0.10
CA PHE A 272 4.34 12.12 0.24
C PHE A 272 2.92 12.59 -0.12
N ASP A 273 2.56 13.83 0.18
CA ASP A 273 1.22 14.37 -0.07
C ASP A 273 0.91 14.45 -1.57
N LEU A 274 1.88 14.91 -2.39
CA LEU A 274 1.75 14.92 -3.85
C LEU A 274 1.70 13.50 -4.43
N GLY A 275 2.57 12.60 -3.95
CA GLY A 275 2.57 11.20 -4.36
C GLY A 275 1.24 10.52 -4.03
N LEU A 276 0.67 10.78 -2.84
CA LEU A 276 -0.64 10.29 -2.44
C LEU A 276 -1.75 10.86 -3.33
N PHE A 277 -1.75 12.16 -3.62
CA PHE A 277 -2.72 12.76 -4.54
C PHE A 277 -2.71 12.07 -5.90
N VAL A 278 -1.52 11.86 -6.48
CA VAL A 278 -1.36 11.15 -7.76
C VAL A 278 -1.82 9.69 -7.64
N ALA A 279 -1.52 9.03 -6.53
CA ALA A 279 -2.00 7.67 -6.26
C ALA A 279 -3.53 7.60 -6.24
N LEU A 280 -4.19 8.53 -5.57
CA LEU A 280 -5.65 8.56 -5.47
C LEU A 280 -6.33 8.71 -6.83
N LEU A 281 -5.74 9.43 -7.79
CA LEU A 281 -6.29 9.56 -9.14
C LEU A 281 -6.43 8.20 -9.84
N PHE A 282 -5.44 7.32 -9.76
CA PHE A 282 -5.56 6.00 -10.36
C PHE A 282 -6.42 5.06 -9.51
N LEU A 283 -6.44 5.20 -8.18
CA LEU A 283 -7.30 4.40 -7.31
C LEU A 283 -8.79 4.63 -7.59
N VAL A 284 -9.18 5.84 -7.96
CA VAL A 284 -10.54 6.12 -8.48
C VAL A 284 -10.86 5.24 -9.68
N THR A 285 -9.93 5.10 -10.64
CA THR A 285 -10.16 4.27 -11.84
C THR A 285 -10.31 2.78 -11.49
N ILE A 286 -9.64 2.31 -10.46
CA ILE A 286 -9.83 0.94 -9.93
C ILE A 286 -11.26 0.79 -9.40
N GLY A 287 -11.76 1.77 -8.63
CA GLY A 287 -13.15 1.77 -8.17
C GLY A 287 -14.15 1.70 -9.32
N PHE A 288 -13.92 2.45 -10.40
CA PHE A 288 -14.78 2.41 -11.59
C PHE A 288 -14.78 1.03 -12.28
N ALA A 289 -13.68 0.31 -12.26
CA ALA A 289 -13.56 -1.00 -12.92
C ALA A 289 -14.31 -2.13 -12.19
N VAL A 290 -14.74 -1.93 -10.94
CA VAL A 290 -15.45 -2.94 -10.15
C VAL A 290 -16.92 -3.01 -10.57
N ASP A 291 -17.33 -4.13 -11.20
CA ASP A 291 -18.73 -4.46 -11.45
C ASP A 291 -19.23 -5.43 -10.35
N LEU A 292 -20.11 -4.95 -9.48
CA LEU A 292 -20.62 -5.72 -8.35
C LEU A 292 -21.40 -6.99 -8.79
N LYS A 293 -21.98 -7.01 -9.99
CA LYS A 293 -22.70 -8.20 -10.49
C LYS A 293 -21.75 -9.31 -10.87
N GLN A 294 -20.58 -8.97 -11.43
CA GLN A 294 -19.54 -9.94 -11.79
C GLN A 294 -18.70 -10.34 -10.57
N PHE A 295 -18.61 -9.48 -9.59
CA PHE A 295 -17.80 -9.64 -8.38
C PHE A 295 -18.16 -10.92 -7.61
N PHE A 296 -19.44 -11.20 -7.41
CA PHE A 296 -19.88 -12.35 -6.59
C PHE A 296 -19.65 -13.73 -7.25
N GLY A 297 -19.28 -13.82 -8.55
CA GLY A 297 -19.04 -15.08 -9.26
C GLY A 297 -17.57 -15.51 -9.31
N SER A 298 -16.68 -14.63 -9.76
CA SER A 298 -15.27 -14.96 -10.05
C SER A 298 -14.30 -14.62 -8.92
N THR A 299 -14.70 -13.76 -7.98
CA THR A 299 -13.81 -13.19 -6.96
C THR A 299 -13.72 -14.03 -5.68
N PHE A 300 -14.58 -15.06 -5.53
CA PHE A 300 -14.61 -15.87 -4.32
C PHE A 300 -13.25 -16.49 -3.97
N TYR A 301 -12.61 -17.16 -4.94
CA TYR A 301 -11.30 -17.79 -4.69
C TYR A 301 -10.20 -16.77 -4.43
N ILE A 302 -10.25 -15.60 -5.07
CA ILE A 302 -9.30 -14.52 -4.83
C ILE A 302 -9.49 -13.97 -3.41
N THR A 303 -10.75 -13.80 -2.97
CA THR A 303 -11.06 -13.33 -1.61
C THR A 303 -10.66 -14.36 -0.55
N LEU A 304 -10.92 -15.65 -0.80
CA LEU A 304 -10.51 -16.72 0.11
C LEU A 304 -8.97 -16.81 0.19
N PHE A 305 -8.29 -16.72 -0.94
CA PHE A 305 -6.83 -16.67 -0.98
C PHE A 305 -6.28 -15.48 -0.20
N CYS A 306 -6.83 -14.28 -0.41
CA CYS A 306 -6.51 -13.06 0.32
C CYS A 306 -6.66 -13.26 1.83
N PHE A 307 -7.79 -13.81 2.27
CA PHE A 307 -8.06 -14.12 3.69
C PHE A 307 -7.02 -15.10 4.27
N CYS A 308 -6.72 -16.17 3.55
CA CYS A 308 -5.70 -17.13 3.98
C CYS A 308 -4.31 -16.49 4.11
N VAL A 309 -3.92 -15.65 3.16
CA VAL A 309 -2.63 -14.94 3.21
C VAL A 309 -2.56 -14.01 4.41
N ILE A 310 -3.58 -13.16 4.64
CA ILE A 310 -3.60 -12.24 5.79
C ILE A 310 -3.55 -13.01 7.10
N VAL A 311 -4.48 -13.94 7.32
CA VAL A 311 -4.58 -14.62 8.60
C VAL A 311 -3.32 -15.43 8.91
N CYS A 312 -2.85 -16.22 7.95
CA CYS A 312 -1.66 -17.04 8.17
C CYS A 312 -0.39 -16.22 8.30
N SER A 313 -0.26 -15.10 7.55
CA SER A 313 0.89 -14.22 7.71
C SER A 313 0.91 -13.55 9.09
N ILE A 314 -0.23 -13.06 9.58
CA ILE A 314 -0.32 -12.47 10.93
C ILE A 314 0.02 -13.53 12.00
N LEU A 315 -0.55 -14.74 11.89
CA LEU A 315 -0.28 -15.79 12.86
C LEU A 315 1.20 -16.20 12.87
N LEU A 316 1.80 -16.35 11.70
CA LEU A 316 3.22 -16.68 11.57
C LEU A 316 4.11 -15.55 12.11
N HIS A 317 3.78 -14.29 11.79
CA HIS A 317 4.47 -13.12 12.32
C HIS A 317 4.37 -13.04 13.85
N LEU A 318 3.20 -13.24 14.41
CA LEU A 318 3.00 -13.30 15.87
C LEU A 318 3.83 -14.43 16.50
N LEU A 319 3.89 -15.60 15.87
CA LEU A 319 4.70 -16.72 16.35
C LEU A 319 6.20 -16.35 16.36
N ILE A 320 6.73 -15.85 15.25
CA ILE A 320 8.16 -15.49 15.13
C ILE A 320 8.52 -14.40 16.13
N THR A 321 7.75 -13.32 16.19
CA THR A 321 8.05 -12.18 17.07
C THR A 321 7.86 -12.53 18.55
N ARG A 322 6.95 -13.46 18.86
CA ARG A 322 6.80 -14.01 20.21
C ARG A 322 8.04 -14.82 20.65
N LEU A 323 8.57 -15.64 19.75
CA LEU A 323 9.81 -16.42 20.01
C LEU A 323 11.02 -15.50 20.17
N LEU A 324 11.08 -14.42 19.37
CA LEU A 324 12.15 -13.43 19.44
C LEU A 324 11.95 -12.38 20.55
N LYS A 325 10.89 -12.49 21.35
CA LYS A 325 10.57 -11.60 22.48
C LYS A 325 10.47 -10.12 22.08
N VAL A 326 9.95 -9.84 20.89
CA VAL A 326 9.73 -8.47 20.39
C VAL A 326 8.59 -7.82 21.15
N ARG A 327 8.73 -6.55 21.51
CA ARG A 327 7.70 -5.78 22.24
C ARG A 327 6.45 -5.59 21.39
N PHE A 328 5.29 -5.70 22.03
CA PHE A 328 3.95 -5.69 21.43
C PHE A 328 3.73 -4.50 20.47
N GLU A 329 4.18 -3.33 20.86
CA GLU A 329 4.00 -2.09 20.11
C GLU A 329 4.67 -2.17 18.74
N TYR A 330 5.89 -2.69 18.66
CA TYR A 330 6.60 -2.88 17.39
C TYR A 330 5.96 -3.95 16.52
N VAL A 331 5.43 -4.99 17.14
CA VAL A 331 4.70 -6.07 16.43
C VAL A 331 3.44 -5.50 15.78
N LEU A 332 2.66 -4.72 16.52
CA LEU A 332 1.46 -4.10 15.98
C LEU A 332 1.79 -3.10 14.86
N LEU A 333 2.77 -2.21 15.09
CA LEU A 333 3.16 -1.21 14.10
C LEU A 333 3.74 -1.83 12.82
N SER A 334 4.45 -2.96 12.92
CA SER A 334 4.93 -3.69 11.74
C SER A 334 3.80 -4.32 10.94
N ILE A 335 2.79 -4.91 11.59
CA ILE A 335 1.60 -5.43 10.92
C ILE A 335 0.90 -4.31 10.15
N VAL A 336 0.63 -3.18 10.83
CA VAL A 336 -0.12 -2.07 10.24
C VAL A 336 0.66 -1.39 9.12
N GLY A 337 1.96 -1.13 9.33
CA GLY A 337 2.84 -0.55 8.33
C GLY A 337 2.98 -1.40 7.08
N CYS A 338 2.90 -2.73 7.23
CA CYS A 338 2.90 -3.67 6.11
C CYS A 338 1.54 -3.79 5.42
N ILE A 339 0.44 -3.95 6.18
CA ILE A 339 -0.91 -4.14 5.61
C ILE A 339 -1.47 -2.85 5.00
N SER A 340 -1.12 -1.69 5.56
CA SER A 340 -1.64 -0.40 5.10
C SER A 340 -0.51 0.52 4.62
N ASP A 341 -0.02 1.39 5.49
CA ASP A 341 1.06 2.34 5.18
C ASP A 341 1.67 2.95 6.45
N GLY A 342 2.72 3.76 6.26
CA GLY A 342 3.39 4.46 7.36
C GLY A 342 2.49 5.45 8.10
N PRO A 343 1.75 6.34 7.43
CA PRO A 343 0.80 7.23 8.07
C PRO A 343 -0.24 6.52 8.93
N THR A 344 -0.77 5.40 8.48
CA THR A 344 -1.75 4.60 9.24
C THR A 344 -1.11 3.99 10.50
N ALA A 345 0.11 3.45 10.39
CA ALA A 345 0.85 2.96 11.56
C ALA A 345 1.12 4.08 12.57
N ALA A 346 1.53 5.25 12.08
CA ALA A 346 1.73 6.43 12.91
C ALA A 346 0.43 6.93 13.57
N LEU A 347 -0.71 6.83 12.87
CA LEU A 347 -2.01 7.19 13.41
C LEU A 347 -2.43 6.24 14.55
N ILE A 348 -2.16 4.94 14.43
CA ILE A 348 -2.39 3.97 15.52
C ILE A 348 -1.50 4.31 16.71
N ALA A 349 -0.21 4.57 16.50
CA ALA A 349 0.68 4.99 17.58
C ALA A 349 0.18 6.26 18.28
N SER A 350 -0.26 7.26 17.52
CA SER A 350 -0.83 8.50 18.06
C SER A 350 -2.13 8.25 18.85
N SER A 351 -3.05 7.45 18.32
CA SER A 351 -4.32 7.13 18.99
C SER A 351 -4.14 6.34 20.28
N ALA A 352 -3.12 5.48 20.31
CA ALA A 352 -2.72 4.70 21.48
C ALA A 352 -1.87 5.50 22.48
N GLN A 353 -1.57 6.77 22.21
CA GLN A 353 -0.68 7.64 23.00
C GLN A 353 0.78 7.15 23.06
N TRP A 354 1.24 6.42 22.06
CA TRP A 354 2.63 5.96 21.90
C TRP A 354 3.46 7.02 21.19
N LYS A 355 3.69 8.16 21.82
CA LYS A 355 4.27 9.35 21.20
C LYS A 355 5.64 9.10 20.59
N THR A 356 6.50 8.32 21.27
CA THR A 356 7.85 7.99 20.79
C THR A 356 7.85 7.07 19.56
N LEU A 357 6.75 6.36 19.31
CA LEU A 357 6.64 5.39 18.23
C LEU A 357 5.98 5.93 16.96
N ILE A 358 5.47 7.16 16.98
CA ILE A 358 4.80 7.79 15.82
C ILE A 358 5.73 7.79 14.60
N ASN A 359 6.94 8.34 14.75
CA ASN A 359 7.92 8.39 13.67
C ASN A 359 8.46 7.00 13.30
N ILE A 360 8.54 6.08 14.25
CA ILE A 360 8.96 4.69 14.01
C ILE A 360 7.90 3.97 13.16
N GLY A 361 6.62 4.11 13.48
CA GLY A 361 5.52 3.55 12.70
C GLY A 361 5.50 4.08 11.26
N LEU A 362 5.65 5.41 11.10
CA LEU A 362 5.78 6.05 9.80
C LEU A 362 6.94 5.43 8.99
N LEU A 363 8.12 5.33 9.59
CA LEU A 363 9.31 4.83 8.95
C LEU A 363 9.19 3.34 8.58
N MET A 364 8.63 2.52 9.47
CA MET A 364 8.40 1.09 9.18
C MET A 364 7.51 0.90 7.96
N GLY A 365 6.40 1.65 7.83
CA GLY A 365 5.52 1.53 6.67
C GLY A 365 6.14 2.05 5.37
N VAL A 366 6.93 3.14 5.42
CA VAL A 366 7.65 3.64 4.23
C VAL A 366 8.69 2.61 3.75
N LEU A 367 9.39 1.96 4.68
CA LEU A 367 10.34 0.89 4.38
C LEU A 367 9.66 -0.34 3.79
N ALA A 368 8.56 -0.74 4.40
CA ALA A 368 7.74 -1.83 3.93
C ALA A 368 7.30 -1.57 2.47
N GLY A 369 6.76 -0.37 2.20
CA GLY A 369 6.38 0.07 0.86
C GLY A 369 7.51 0.02 -0.16
N ALA A 370 8.70 0.46 0.21
CA ALA A 370 9.89 0.41 -0.64
C ALA A 370 10.32 -1.03 -0.97
N LEU A 371 10.21 -1.94 -0.01
CA LEU A 371 10.58 -3.36 -0.20
C LEU A 371 9.49 -4.15 -0.93
N GLY A 372 8.24 -3.77 -0.78
CA GLY A 372 7.07 -4.52 -1.27
C GLY A 372 7.10 -4.83 -2.76
N ASN A 373 7.53 -3.88 -3.59
CA ASN A 373 7.64 -4.09 -5.04
C ASN A 373 8.68 -5.18 -5.39
N TYR A 374 9.83 -5.20 -4.71
CA TYR A 374 10.86 -6.22 -4.95
C TYR A 374 10.38 -7.60 -4.53
N VAL A 375 9.85 -7.67 -3.32
CA VAL A 375 9.45 -8.94 -2.71
C VAL A 375 8.23 -9.50 -3.43
N GLY A 376 7.23 -8.68 -3.76
CA GLY A 376 6.02 -9.11 -4.46
C GLY A 376 6.30 -9.62 -5.87
N ILE A 377 7.12 -8.91 -6.65
CA ILE A 377 7.54 -9.37 -7.98
C ILE A 377 8.38 -10.65 -7.85
N GLY A 378 9.31 -10.71 -6.88
CA GLY A 378 10.13 -11.90 -6.64
C GLY A 378 9.30 -13.13 -6.30
N VAL A 379 8.33 -13.02 -5.39
CA VAL A 379 7.43 -14.12 -5.01
C VAL A 379 6.54 -14.53 -6.19
N ALA A 380 6.02 -13.59 -6.98
CA ALA A 380 5.24 -13.90 -8.16
C ALA A 380 6.01 -14.81 -9.14
N TYR A 381 7.23 -14.41 -9.49
CA TYR A 381 8.06 -15.21 -10.40
C TYR A 381 8.52 -16.54 -9.77
N ALA A 382 8.75 -16.59 -8.45
CA ALA A 382 9.04 -17.85 -7.76
C ALA A 382 7.87 -18.83 -7.86
N ILE A 383 6.63 -18.37 -7.62
CA ILE A 383 5.42 -19.20 -7.78
C ILE A 383 5.27 -19.63 -9.24
N ARG A 384 5.42 -18.69 -10.19
CA ARG A 384 5.35 -18.98 -11.62
C ARG A 384 6.30 -20.10 -12.03
N ALA A 385 7.56 -20.04 -11.59
CA ALA A 385 8.57 -21.06 -11.88
C ALA A 385 8.20 -22.40 -11.24
N PHE A 386 7.60 -22.39 -10.04
CA PHE A 386 7.22 -23.60 -9.33
C PHE A 386 6.04 -24.32 -9.97
N ILE A 387 5.04 -23.58 -10.49
CA ILE A 387 3.85 -24.15 -11.13
C ILE A 387 4.02 -24.39 -12.63
N GLY A 388 5.15 -23.97 -13.24
CA GLY A 388 5.44 -24.16 -14.65
C GLY A 388 4.59 -23.30 -15.59
N ALA A 389 4.16 -22.07 -15.17
CA ALA A 389 3.26 -21.18 -15.90
C ALA A 389 4.00 -20.17 -16.81
#